data_1afa8d996312d6f5fd3c55ab1abce09d
#
_entry.id   1afa8d996312d6f5fd3c55ab1abce09d
#
_cell.length_a   1.000
_cell.length_b   1.000
_cell.length_c   1.000
_cell.angle_alpha   90.00
_cell.angle_beta   90.00
_cell.angle_gamma   90.00
#
_symmetry.space_group_name_H-M   'P 1'
#
loop_
_entity.id
_entity.type
_entity.pdbx_description
1 polymer ?
#
loop_
_entity_poly.entity_id
_entity_poly.type
_entity_poly.pdbx_seq_one_letter_code
_entity_poly.pdbx_strand_id
1 'polypeptide(L)'
;MARRHWAAGLAVVLVGAVALVIPGAAHAAQPGSAGVGSKDALAQSSCDPETGRIRLQFYGAPPCVRAWEDDADNGGATAQGVTRDSIKAVVLVPPEDKDKSSTNGGIKNQATGANGLSKDAVLDENAVLAHSYQTWGRTIEYEFVEASGTDETAQRADAVTVTAKKPFVVLDTATFASGGGGQVFQQAVAAAGVPGNDPPMSASDLLKPLELNIAEWAGKELVGGKAKFGGDDVKNEQRVFGDIYPGGADGMDLDVFTKAFAKYGGKVAPGAAVSYSVPTDPQAQTAAFQEQASPLIAKLKNAGVTTVVNFAGAGLTANATGTFTKQATSQDWFPEWIVTGSPYNDLDFFARSFDQEQWSHAFGQVWFTPYVAGGASDALTALFQWYWGKSQGTHSPGVFSLVYRLYNGVMTAGPNLTGKTFDAALRKFPASGGAFQDMITNLETGIPPAPIPLRGTALAWWDPDATGGSNQIGIPGTGKYAYLNGGKRYLRGKYPDELQPFFDPAKSVLQFDAIPAQDLVGPYPCVDCPSTGGSQSPASAS
;
A
#
# COMPACT_ATOMS: atom_id res chain seq x y z
N MET A 1 -56.14 -57.03 -14.49
CA MET A 1 -55.30 -57.01 -13.27
C MET A 1 -54.60 -55.65 -13.18
N ALA A 2 -55.10 -54.79 -12.33
CA ALA A 2 -54.64 -53.39 -12.18
C ALA A 2 -53.64 -53.31 -11.06
N ARG A 3 -52.45 -52.68 -11.29
CA ARG A 3 -51.57 -52.19 -10.23
C ARG A 3 -51.48 -50.69 -10.29
N ARG A 4 -52.00 -50.06 -9.24
CA ARG A 4 -51.88 -48.63 -8.93
C ARG A 4 -50.47 -48.35 -8.40
N HIS A 5 -49.77 -47.35 -8.98
CA HIS A 5 -48.59 -46.76 -8.39
C HIS A 5 -48.96 -45.41 -7.75
N TRP A 6 -48.70 -45.32 -6.47
CA TRP A 6 -48.79 -44.09 -5.68
C TRP A 6 -47.49 -43.28 -5.88
N ALA A 7 -47.62 -42.05 -6.33
CA ALA A 7 -46.55 -41.10 -6.34
C ALA A 7 -46.62 -40.27 -5.04
N ALA A 8 -45.65 -40.44 -4.16
CA ALA A 8 -45.48 -39.58 -2.97
C ALA A 8 -44.68 -38.34 -3.38
N GLY A 9 -45.29 -37.19 -3.36
CA GLY A 9 -44.64 -35.89 -3.54
C GLY A 9 -43.88 -35.50 -2.27
N LEU A 10 -42.55 -35.38 -2.40
CA LEU A 10 -41.69 -34.77 -1.35
C LEU A 10 -41.71 -33.26 -1.55
N ALA A 11 -42.38 -32.53 -0.65
CA ALA A 11 -42.23 -31.09 -0.55
C ALA A 11 -40.94 -30.77 0.21
N VAL A 12 -39.95 -30.26 -0.52
CA VAL A 12 -38.74 -29.71 0.10
C VAL A 12 -39.05 -28.29 0.55
N VAL A 13 -39.19 -28.10 1.86
CA VAL A 13 -39.24 -26.78 2.49
C VAL A 13 -37.80 -26.26 2.61
N LEU A 14 -37.44 -25.34 1.73
CA LEU A 14 -36.19 -24.56 1.86
C LEU A 14 -36.38 -23.54 2.99
N VAL A 15 -35.95 -23.88 4.19
CA VAL A 15 -35.77 -22.92 5.28
C VAL A 15 -34.51 -22.12 4.96
N GLY A 16 -34.67 -20.92 4.45
CA GLY A 16 -33.64 -19.93 4.30
C GLY A 16 -33.13 -19.51 5.68
N ALA A 17 -31.99 -20.03 6.10
CA ALA A 17 -31.28 -19.52 7.27
C ALA A 17 -30.73 -18.13 6.93
N VAL A 18 -31.45 -17.08 7.30
CA VAL A 18 -30.90 -15.74 7.44
C VAL A 18 -29.94 -15.81 8.61
N ALA A 19 -28.65 -15.88 8.32
CA ALA A 19 -27.62 -15.72 9.34
C ALA A 19 -27.70 -14.26 9.83
N LEU A 20 -28.45 -14.05 10.91
CA LEU A 20 -28.28 -12.87 11.76
C LEU A 20 -26.81 -12.93 12.24
N VAL A 21 -25.99 -12.01 11.77
CA VAL A 21 -24.70 -11.71 12.39
C VAL A 21 -25.04 -11.07 13.74
N ILE A 22 -25.19 -11.90 14.77
CA ILE A 22 -25.24 -11.45 16.15
C ILE A 22 -23.81 -10.91 16.41
N PRO A 23 -23.64 -9.64 16.82
CA PRO A 23 -22.34 -9.18 17.31
C PRO A 23 -21.95 -10.15 18.44
N GLY A 24 -20.84 -10.88 18.24
CA GLY A 24 -20.39 -11.86 19.23
C GLY A 24 -20.27 -11.17 20.58
N ALA A 25 -20.88 -11.76 21.62
CA ALA A 25 -20.76 -11.26 22.98
C ALA A 25 -19.27 -11.09 23.32
N ALA A 26 -18.85 -9.86 23.61
CA ALA A 26 -17.47 -9.59 23.99
C ALA A 26 -17.12 -10.37 25.25
N HIS A 27 -16.12 -11.24 25.15
CA HIS A 27 -15.62 -12.05 26.27
C HIS A 27 -14.53 -11.29 27.03
N ALA A 28 -14.30 -11.62 28.28
CA ALA A 28 -13.15 -11.12 29.03
C ALA A 28 -11.83 -11.52 28.35
N ALA A 29 -10.81 -10.67 28.45
CA ALA A 29 -9.51 -10.94 27.85
C ALA A 29 -8.83 -12.15 28.50
N GLN A 30 -8.22 -13.01 27.68
CA GLN A 30 -7.41 -14.12 28.18
C GLN A 30 -6.07 -13.59 28.74
N PRO A 31 -5.57 -14.13 29.86
CA PRO A 31 -4.25 -13.78 30.38
C PRO A 31 -3.16 -13.93 29.30
N GLY A 32 -2.26 -12.94 29.20
CA GLY A 32 -1.18 -12.92 28.21
C GLY A 32 -1.57 -12.49 26.79
N SER A 33 -2.85 -12.28 26.49
CA SER A 33 -3.33 -11.75 25.20
C SER A 33 -3.49 -10.23 25.24
N ALA A 34 -3.50 -9.61 24.06
CA ALA A 34 -3.83 -8.19 23.92
C ALA A 34 -5.31 -7.89 24.23
N GLY A 35 -6.17 -8.90 24.21
CA GLY A 35 -7.60 -8.72 24.45
C GLY A 35 -8.33 -7.92 23.38
N VAL A 36 -7.83 -7.89 22.13
CA VAL A 36 -8.48 -7.16 21.03
C VAL A 36 -9.95 -7.55 20.92
N GLY A 37 -10.84 -6.54 20.92
CA GLY A 37 -12.30 -6.73 20.83
C GLY A 37 -12.94 -7.31 22.09
N SER A 38 -12.19 -7.50 23.18
CA SER A 38 -12.75 -7.94 24.47
C SER A 38 -13.57 -6.83 25.13
N LYS A 39 -14.43 -7.22 26.07
CA LYS A 39 -15.21 -6.27 26.88
C LYS A 39 -14.29 -5.30 27.63
N ASP A 40 -13.18 -5.80 28.14
CA ASP A 40 -12.20 -5.01 28.91
C ASP A 40 -11.47 -3.99 28.00
N ALA A 41 -11.17 -4.38 26.74
CA ALA A 41 -10.59 -3.48 25.77
C ALA A 41 -11.57 -2.35 25.38
N LEU A 42 -12.82 -2.69 25.12
CA LEU A 42 -13.85 -1.72 24.72
C LEU A 42 -14.27 -0.77 25.85
N ALA A 43 -14.02 -1.15 27.10
CA ALA A 43 -14.31 -0.32 28.27
C ALA A 43 -13.22 0.73 28.56
N GLN A 44 -12.07 0.72 27.87
CA GLN A 44 -11.01 1.69 28.08
C GLN A 44 -11.46 3.10 27.69
N SER A 45 -11.09 4.11 28.46
CA SER A 45 -11.38 5.52 28.17
C SER A 45 -10.75 6.00 26.84
N SER A 46 -9.62 5.41 26.47
CA SER A 46 -8.93 5.62 25.20
C SER A 46 -9.59 4.92 24.01
N CYS A 47 -10.60 4.09 24.24
CA CYS A 47 -11.31 3.35 23.20
C CYS A 47 -12.54 4.08 22.73
N ASP A 48 -12.76 4.07 21.42
CA ASP A 48 -14.05 4.38 20.83
C ASP A 48 -14.87 3.09 20.72
N PRO A 49 -15.94 2.92 21.51
CA PRO A 49 -16.70 1.67 21.54
C PRO A 49 -17.51 1.44 20.24
N GLU A 50 -17.78 2.48 19.44
CA GLU A 50 -18.51 2.36 18.18
C GLU A 50 -17.63 1.75 17.10
N THR A 51 -16.37 2.14 17.05
CA THR A 51 -15.41 1.65 16.05
C THR A 51 -14.57 0.47 16.56
N GLY A 52 -14.45 0.30 17.88
CA GLY A 52 -13.56 -0.65 18.53
C GLY A 52 -12.08 -0.30 18.38
N ARG A 53 -11.77 0.97 18.07
CA ARG A 53 -10.41 1.48 17.85
C ARG A 53 -10.05 2.53 18.90
N ILE A 54 -8.75 2.71 19.12
CA ILE A 54 -8.31 3.79 20.02
C ILE A 54 -8.68 5.16 19.44
N ARG A 55 -8.94 6.12 20.34
CA ARG A 55 -9.29 7.50 20.00
C ARG A 55 -8.07 8.27 19.51
N LEU A 56 -7.63 7.95 18.33
CA LEU A 56 -6.53 8.58 17.63
C LEU A 56 -7.06 9.34 16.41
N GLN A 57 -6.62 10.58 16.19
CA GLN A 57 -7.03 11.39 15.04
C GLN A 57 -6.40 10.84 13.73
N PHE A 58 -6.64 9.56 13.50
CA PHE A 58 -6.08 8.81 12.38
C PHE A 58 -6.97 7.62 12.03
N TYR A 59 -7.43 7.52 10.79
CA TYR A 59 -8.34 6.45 10.37
C TYR A 59 -7.70 5.04 10.42
N GLY A 60 -6.37 4.96 10.41
CA GLY A 60 -5.62 3.73 10.67
C GLY A 60 -5.45 3.39 12.15
N ALA A 61 -6.16 4.06 13.07
CA ALA A 61 -6.05 3.77 14.49
C ALA A 61 -6.18 2.27 14.78
N PRO A 62 -5.33 1.69 15.64
CA PRO A 62 -5.37 0.27 15.95
C PRO A 62 -6.64 -0.09 16.75
N PRO A 63 -6.99 -1.38 16.79
CA PRO A 63 -8.06 -1.84 17.64
C PRO A 63 -7.72 -1.61 19.12
N CYS A 64 -8.74 -1.37 19.93
CA CYS A 64 -8.58 -1.29 21.38
C CYS A 64 -8.04 -2.60 21.94
N VAL A 65 -7.16 -2.46 22.92
CA VAL A 65 -6.61 -3.58 23.69
C VAL A 65 -6.98 -3.43 25.17
N ARG A 66 -6.84 -4.50 25.97
CA ARG A 66 -7.12 -4.43 27.40
C ARG A 66 -6.17 -3.46 28.12
N ALA A 67 -6.60 -2.96 29.26
CA ALA A 67 -5.74 -2.15 30.13
C ALA A 67 -4.45 -2.92 30.50
N TRP A 68 -3.41 -2.15 30.73
CA TRP A 68 -2.16 -2.63 31.26
C TRP A 68 -1.91 -1.99 32.63
N GLU A 69 -1.52 -2.79 33.60
CA GLU A 69 -1.06 -2.33 34.91
C GLU A 69 0.46 -2.31 34.91
N ASP A 70 1.07 -1.22 35.37
CA ASP A 70 2.51 -0.97 35.23
C ASP A 70 3.41 -2.06 35.84
N ASP A 71 2.92 -2.76 36.85
CA ASP A 71 3.63 -3.86 37.54
C ASP A 71 3.29 -5.26 37.01
N ALA A 72 2.39 -5.34 36.03
CA ALA A 72 1.97 -6.62 35.47
C ALA A 72 3.13 -7.36 34.78
N ASP A 73 3.05 -8.68 34.76
CA ASP A 73 4.05 -9.53 34.13
C ASP A 73 3.87 -9.52 32.59
N ASN A 74 4.84 -8.98 31.88
CA ASN A 74 4.90 -8.99 30.43
C ASN A 74 5.74 -10.14 29.84
N GLY A 75 6.18 -11.08 30.68
CA GLY A 75 7.00 -12.21 30.27
C GLY A 75 8.51 -11.90 30.18
N GLY A 76 8.93 -10.68 30.45
CA GLY A 76 10.34 -10.28 30.46
C GLY A 76 11.02 -10.40 29.10
N ALA A 77 12.14 -11.12 29.02
CA ALA A 77 12.91 -11.34 27.79
C ALA A 77 12.29 -12.45 26.92
N THR A 78 11.19 -12.14 26.26
CA THR A 78 10.40 -13.10 25.47
C THR A 78 10.95 -13.42 24.08
N ALA A 79 11.86 -12.59 23.57
CA ALA A 79 12.54 -12.77 22.29
C ALA A 79 13.88 -12.04 22.25
N GLN A 80 14.69 -12.29 21.22
CA GLN A 80 15.87 -11.48 20.95
C GLN A 80 15.48 -10.00 20.84
N GLY A 81 16.23 -9.10 21.48
CA GLY A 81 15.95 -7.67 21.46
C GLY A 81 14.74 -7.23 22.29
N VAL A 82 14.14 -8.13 23.07
CA VAL A 82 13.04 -7.82 23.99
C VAL A 82 13.48 -8.07 25.42
N THR A 83 13.28 -7.11 26.29
CA THR A 83 13.47 -7.21 27.73
C THR A 83 12.14 -6.96 28.45
N ARG A 84 12.16 -6.93 29.80
CA ARG A 84 11.01 -6.48 30.58
C ARG A 84 10.64 -5.03 30.25
N ASP A 85 11.65 -4.18 30.03
CA ASP A 85 11.47 -2.73 30.01
C ASP A 85 11.66 -2.12 28.59
N SER A 86 12.20 -2.90 27.64
CA SER A 86 12.50 -2.36 26.31
C SER A 86 12.32 -3.35 25.16
N ILE A 87 12.15 -2.77 23.96
CA ILE A 87 12.15 -3.44 22.66
C ILE A 87 13.21 -2.74 21.81
N LYS A 88 14.24 -3.45 21.40
CA LYS A 88 15.32 -2.92 20.58
C LYS A 88 14.94 -2.91 19.10
N ALA A 89 14.90 -1.74 18.50
CA ALA A 89 14.78 -1.52 17.06
C ALA A 89 16.09 -0.96 16.50
N VAL A 90 16.63 -1.56 15.45
CA VAL A 90 17.76 -0.99 14.72
C VAL A 90 17.25 -0.37 13.44
N VAL A 91 17.62 0.87 13.15
CA VAL A 91 17.17 1.63 11.98
C VAL A 91 18.35 1.84 11.04
N LEU A 92 18.24 1.34 9.81
CA LEU A 92 19.16 1.68 8.74
C LEU A 92 18.68 3.01 8.12
N VAL A 93 19.48 4.06 8.25
CA VAL A 93 19.19 5.40 7.72
C VAL A 93 20.08 5.73 6.52
N PRO A 94 19.63 6.55 5.57
CA PRO A 94 20.49 7.05 4.50
C PRO A 94 21.69 7.80 5.09
N PRO A 95 22.85 7.76 4.44
CA PRO A 95 23.99 8.57 4.85
C PRO A 95 23.61 10.06 4.78
N GLU A 96 24.11 10.84 5.72
CA GLU A 96 23.89 12.29 5.68
C GLU A 96 24.43 12.87 4.39
N ASP A 97 23.55 13.41 3.56
CA ASP A 97 23.94 14.13 2.36
C ASP A 97 24.52 15.49 2.76
N LYS A 98 25.83 15.62 2.67
CA LYS A 98 26.55 16.86 2.99
C LYS A 98 26.29 17.97 1.97
N ASP A 99 25.75 17.63 0.80
CA ASP A 99 25.46 18.58 -0.27
C ASP A 99 23.96 18.83 -0.44
N LYS A 100 23.38 19.54 0.54
CA LYS A 100 21.96 19.93 0.55
C LYS A 100 21.56 20.90 -0.58
N SER A 101 22.50 21.33 -1.42
CA SER A 101 22.32 22.39 -2.41
C SER A 101 22.12 21.93 -3.86
N SER A 102 22.20 20.64 -4.15
CA SER A 102 22.04 20.15 -5.53
C SER A 102 20.56 20.20 -5.97
N THR A 103 20.32 20.73 -7.18
CA THR A 103 18.97 20.80 -7.79
C THR A 103 18.33 19.41 -7.91
N ASN A 104 19.12 18.36 -8.11
CA ASN A 104 18.66 16.98 -8.10
C ASN A 104 18.31 16.48 -6.69
N GLY A 105 18.98 17.00 -5.65
CA GLY A 105 18.63 16.76 -4.25
C GLY A 105 17.26 17.34 -3.89
N GLY A 106 16.95 18.54 -4.37
CA GLY A 106 15.65 19.19 -4.11
C GLY A 106 14.45 18.42 -4.68
N ILE A 107 14.57 17.89 -5.90
CA ILE A 107 13.52 17.07 -6.54
C ILE A 107 13.42 15.69 -5.88
N LYS A 108 14.54 15.03 -5.61
CA LYS A 108 14.57 13.80 -4.82
C LYS A 108 13.95 14.01 -3.44
N ASN A 109 14.31 15.09 -2.76
CA ASN A 109 13.81 15.42 -1.43
C ASN A 109 12.31 15.72 -1.41
N GLN A 110 11.74 16.34 -2.45
CA GLN A 110 10.30 16.55 -2.56
C GLN A 110 9.54 15.26 -2.93
N ALA A 111 10.05 14.47 -3.87
CA ALA A 111 9.38 13.27 -4.35
C ALA A 111 9.50 12.08 -3.39
N THR A 112 10.59 12.00 -2.61
CA THR A 112 10.84 10.92 -1.64
C THR A 112 10.60 11.33 -0.20
N GLY A 113 10.35 12.63 0.07
CA GLY A 113 10.39 13.13 1.44
C GLY A 113 11.74 12.85 2.10
N ALA A 114 12.87 13.03 1.38
CA ALA A 114 14.19 12.62 1.87
C ALA A 114 14.58 13.29 3.19
N ASN A 115 14.03 14.49 3.48
CA ASN A 115 14.10 15.06 4.84
C ASN A 115 13.33 14.22 5.88
N GLY A 116 12.37 13.40 5.43
CA GLY A 116 11.58 12.51 6.25
C GLY A 116 12.14 11.09 6.41
N LEU A 117 13.33 10.78 5.88
CA LEU A 117 13.99 9.48 6.04
C LEU A 117 15.08 9.51 7.11
N SER A 118 15.27 10.64 7.75
CA SER A 118 16.29 10.90 8.76
C SER A 118 15.95 10.26 10.11
N LYS A 119 16.94 10.21 10.99
CA LYS A 119 16.79 9.88 12.40
C LYS A 119 15.65 10.69 13.06
N ASP A 120 15.58 11.99 12.77
CA ASP A 120 14.60 12.89 13.37
C ASP A 120 13.17 12.51 12.96
N ALA A 121 12.95 12.09 11.71
CA ALA A 121 11.63 11.62 11.26
C ALA A 121 11.17 10.39 12.06
N VAL A 122 12.05 9.41 12.26
CA VAL A 122 11.72 8.21 13.06
C VAL A 122 11.37 8.60 14.49
N LEU A 123 12.10 9.54 15.10
CA LEU A 123 11.87 9.98 16.48
C LEU A 123 10.58 10.80 16.62
N ASP A 124 10.27 11.66 15.64
CA ASP A 124 9.02 12.44 15.62
C ASP A 124 7.79 11.52 15.48
N GLU A 125 7.88 10.54 14.61
CA GLU A 125 6.81 9.55 14.40
C GLU A 125 6.66 8.63 15.61
N ASN A 126 7.80 8.22 16.21
CA ASN A 126 7.79 7.47 17.46
C ASN A 126 7.08 8.24 18.57
N ALA A 127 7.33 9.54 18.72
CA ALA A 127 6.71 10.35 19.77
C ALA A 127 5.18 10.36 19.63
N VAL A 128 4.66 10.52 18.42
CA VAL A 128 3.22 10.50 18.14
C VAL A 128 2.60 9.15 18.48
N LEU A 129 3.24 8.06 18.09
CA LEU A 129 2.70 6.71 18.30
C LEU A 129 2.88 6.23 19.74
N ALA A 130 4.04 6.49 20.37
CA ALA A 130 4.30 6.14 21.76
C ALA A 130 3.30 6.77 22.74
N HIS A 131 2.79 7.96 22.39
CA HIS A 131 1.78 8.65 23.20
C HIS A 131 0.46 7.87 23.31
N SER A 132 0.07 7.17 22.27
CA SER A 132 -1.27 6.59 22.15
C SER A 132 -1.29 5.05 22.17
N TYR A 133 -0.15 4.41 21.93
CA TYR A 133 -0.08 2.95 21.77
C TYR A 133 0.37 2.24 23.03
N GLN A 134 -0.32 1.16 23.35
CA GLN A 134 0.07 0.27 24.45
C GLN A 134 1.25 -0.61 24.04
N THR A 135 2.35 -0.51 24.78
CA THR A 135 3.58 -1.31 24.58
C THR A 135 3.87 -2.30 25.69
N TRP A 136 2.90 -2.52 26.58
CA TRP A 136 2.95 -3.54 27.64
C TRP A 136 4.08 -3.32 28.64
N GLY A 137 4.28 -2.06 29.05
CA GLY A 137 5.32 -1.64 29.99
C GLY A 137 6.73 -1.59 29.38
N ARG A 138 6.87 -1.62 28.04
CA ARG A 138 8.16 -1.54 27.35
C ARG A 138 8.31 -0.22 26.59
N THR A 139 9.53 0.28 26.56
CA THR A 139 9.91 1.41 25.67
C THR A 139 10.56 0.87 24.40
N ILE A 140 10.27 1.45 23.25
CA ILE A 140 10.98 1.12 21.99
C ILE A 140 12.27 1.94 21.95
N GLU A 141 13.41 1.25 21.95
CA GLU A 141 14.75 1.85 21.90
C GLU A 141 15.29 1.75 20.47
N TYR A 142 15.67 2.90 19.89
CA TYR A 142 16.20 2.97 18.53
C TYR A 142 17.71 3.09 18.54
N GLU A 143 18.38 2.21 17.80
CA GLU A 143 19.79 2.32 17.46
C GLU A 143 19.93 2.58 15.96
N PHE A 144 20.57 3.70 15.58
CA PHE A 144 20.69 4.12 14.18
C PHE A 144 22.01 3.68 13.58
N VAL A 145 21.93 3.18 12.33
CA VAL A 145 23.08 2.77 11.52
C VAL A 145 22.97 3.48 10.18
N GLU A 146 24.01 4.16 9.74
CA GLU A 146 24.07 4.74 8.41
C GLU A 146 24.35 3.65 7.37
N ALA A 147 23.62 3.70 6.25
CA ALA A 147 23.84 2.79 5.13
C ALA A 147 25.20 3.07 4.47
N SER A 148 25.92 2.02 4.12
CA SER A 148 27.23 2.13 3.47
C SER A 148 27.15 2.39 1.97
N GLY A 149 26.01 2.10 1.34
CA GLY A 149 25.76 2.30 -0.09
C GLY A 149 24.42 1.70 -0.52
N THR A 150 24.19 1.70 -1.83
CA THR A 150 22.91 1.23 -2.43
C THR A 150 23.06 -0.04 -3.25
N ASP A 151 24.29 -0.45 -3.57
CA ASP A 151 24.56 -1.68 -4.31
C ASP A 151 24.39 -2.93 -3.43
N GLU A 152 24.32 -4.10 -4.05
CA GLU A 152 24.10 -5.36 -3.35
C GLU A 152 25.18 -5.68 -2.29
N THR A 153 26.43 -5.31 -2.54
CA THR A 153 27.54 -5.57 -1.60
C THR A 153 27.36 -4.75 -0.34
N ALA A 154 27.04 -3.46 -0.50
CA ALA A 154 26.72 -2.56 0.60
C ALA A 154 25.48 -3.06 1.38
N GLN A 155 24.40 -3.41 0.69
CA GLN A 155 23.18 -3.93 1.32
C GLN A 155 23.44 -5.19 2.17
N ARG A 156 24.29 -6.12 1.69
CA ARG A 156 24.66 -7.32 2.47
C ARG A 156 25.54 -6.98 3.67
N ALA A 157 26.48 -6.06 3.54
CA ALA A 157 27.34 -5.59 4.63
C ALA A 157 26.52 -4.87 5.72
N ASP A 158 25.60 -4.03 5.31
CA ASP A 158 24.69 -3.31 6.21
C ASP A 158 23.78 -4.28 6.97
N ALA A 159 23.26 -5.32 6.30
CA ALA A 159 22.46 -6.37 6.95
C ALA A 159 23.28 -7.11 8.04
N VAL A 160 24.54 -7.44 7.79
CA VAL A 160 25.44 -8.01 8.80
C VAL A 160 25.62 -7.05 9.97
N THR A 161 25.84 -5.77 9.68
CA THR A 161 26.07 -4.74 10.72
C THR A 161 24.87 -4.57 11.63
N VAL A 162 23.65 -4.46 11.07
CA VAL A 162 22.44 -4.25 11.86
C VAL A 162 22.02 -5.50 12.64
N THR A 163 22.19 -6.69 12.06
CA THR A 163 21.80 -7.96 12.71
C THR A 163 22.76 -8.36 13.84
N ALA A 164 24.05 -7.99 13.73
CA ALA A 164 25.04 -8.18 14.81
C ALA A 164 24.66 -7.46 16.11
N LYS A 165 23.81 -6.43 16.04
CA LYS A 165 23.28 -5.69 17.19
C LYS A 165 22.15 -6.42 17.92
N LYS A 166 21.72 -7.58 17.42
CA LYS A 166 20.67 -8.45 17.98
C LYS A 166 19.35 -7.71 18.26
N PRO A 167 18.77 -6.98 17.29
CA PRO A 167 17.50 -6.29 17.47
C PRO A 167 16.33 -7.27 17.51
N PHE A 168 15.17 -6.78 18.01
CA PHE A 168 13.87 -7.42 17.78
C PHE A 168 13.38 -7.15 16.34
N VAL A 169 13.58 -5.92 15.85
CA VAL A 169 13.18 -5.49 14.51
C VAL A 169 14.25 -4.60 13.87
N VAL A 170 14.41 -4.70 12.57
CA VAL A 170 15.20 -3.78 11.75
C VAL A 170 14.24 -2.96 10.89
N LEU A 171 14.34 -1.64 10.94
CA LEU A 171 13.60 -0.70 10.10
C LEU A 171 14.54 -0.17 9.02
N ASP A 172 14.14 -0.28 7.77
CA ASP A 172 14.95 0.11 6.62
C ASP A 172 14.40 1.38 5.98
N THR A 173 14.97 2.52 6.34
CA THR A 173 14.62 3.81 5.73
C THR A 173 15.58 4.19 4.60
N ALA A 174 16.75 3.56 4.52
CA ALA A 174 17.79 3.89 3.55
C ALA A 174 17.46 3.39 2.14
N THR A 175 17.01 2.14 2.01
CA THR A 175 16.73 1.57 0.69
C THR A 175 15.41 2.07 0.10
N PHE A 176 14.48 2.54 0.93
CA PHE A 176 13.28 3.22 0.48
C PHE A 176 13.62 4.49 -0.32
N ALA A 177 14.66 5.22 0.10
CA ALA A 177 15.13 6.43 -0.59
C ALA A 177 15.70 6.14 -1.98
N SER A 178 16.26 4.95 -2.21
CA SER A 178 16.91 4.60 -3.48
C SER A 178 15.92 4.14 -4.57
N GLY A 179 14.63 3.97 -4.24
CA GLY A 179 13.61 3.52 -5.20
C GLY A 179 13.77 2.07 -5.66
N GLY A 180 14.75 1.34 -5.12
CA GLY A 180 15.10 -0.02 -5.52
C GLY A 180 14.64 -1.13 -4.56
N GLY A 181 13.90 -0.78 -3.51
CA GLY A 181 13.21 -1.74 -2.65
C GLY A 181 14.08 -2.56 -1.69
N GLY A 182 15.41 -2.42 -1.66
CA GLY A 182 16.28 -3.05 -0.66
C GLY A 182 16.07 -4.55 -0.43
N GLN A 183 15.63 -5.28 -1.44
CA GLN A 183 15.28 -6.71 -1.28
C GLN A 183 16.46 -7.54 -0.77
N VAL A 184 17.67 -7.26 -1.25
CA VAL A 184 18.88 -7.96 -0.82
C VAL A 184 19.13 -7.75 0.67
N PHE A 185 19.00 -6.51 1.14
CA PHE A 185 19.11 -6.17 2.56
C PHE A 185 18.04 -6.88 3.39
N GLN A 186 16.76 -6.74 3.00
CA GLN A 186 15.63 -7.32 3.74
C GLN A 186 15.70 -8.85 3.78
N GLN A 187 16.07 -9.51 2.66
CA GLN A 187 16.29 -10.96 2.62
C GLN A 187 17.41 -11.39 3.57
N ALA A 188 18.52 -10.64 3.61
CA ALA A 188 19.63 -10.96 4.50
C ALA A 188 19.27 -10.76 5.98
N VAL A 189 18.52 -9.73 6.33
CA VAL A 189 18.02 -9.49 7.70
C VAL A 189 17.06 -10.60 8.13
N ALA A 190 16.12 -10.99 7.25
CA ALA A 190 15.18 -12.08 7.54
C ALA A 190 15.90 -13.44 7.68
N ALA A 191 16.87 -13.73 6.79
CA ALA A 191 17.68 -14.93 6.86
C ALA A 191 18.53 -15.03 8.15
N ALA A 192 18.90 -13.88 8.74
CA ALA A 192 19.55 -13.82 10.04
C ALA A 192 18.61 -14.09 11.22
N GLY A 193 17.30 -14.27 10.97
CA GLY A 193 16.31 -14.65 11.98
C GLY A 193 15.94 -13.53 12.96
N VAL A 194 15.92 -12.27 12.50
CA VAL A 194 15.46 -11.13 13.30
C VAL A 194 13.96 -11.29 13.57
N PRO A 195 13.50 -11.33 14.84
CA PRO A 195 12.16 -11.81 15.19
C PRO A 195 10.99 -11.01 14.58
N GLY A 196 11.13 -9.71 14.44
CA GLY A 196 10.09 -8.80 13.92
C GLY A 196 10.19 -8.54 12.41
N ASN A 197 11.11 -9.23 11.71
CA ASN A 197 11.29 -9.09 10.27
C ASN A 197 10.94 -10.39 9.56
N ASP A 198 9.88 -10.34 8.77
CA ASP A 198 9.55 -11.39 7.82
C ASP A 198 10.46 -11.32 6.60
N PRO A 199 10.62 -12.42 5.84
CA PRO A 199 11.18 -12.35 4.52
C PRO A 199 10.43 -11.29 3.69
N PRO A 200 11.14 -10.49 2.88
CA PRO A 200 10.48 -9.55 2.00
C PRO A 200 9.55 -10.31 1.07
N MET A 201 8.41 -9.70 0.78
CA MET A 201 7.50 -10.23 -0.21
C MET A 201 8.18 -10.24 -1.57
N SER A 202 7.99 -11.33 -2.31
CA SER A 202 8.39 -11.35 -3.72
C SER A 202 7.59 -10.31 -4.51
N ALA A 203 8.13 -9.85 -5.63
CA ALA A 203 7.37 -8.98 -6.54
C ALA A 203 6.04 -9.63 -6.96
N SER A 204 6.04 -10.94 -7.17
CA SER A 204 4.84 -11.71 -7.46
C SER A 204 3.80 -11.61 -6.34
N ASP A 205 4.19 -11.71 -5.07
CA ASP A 205 3.25 -11.58 -3.96
C ASP A 205 2.69 -10.16 -3.80
N LEU A 206 3.52 -9.14 -4.07
CA LEU A 206 3.10 -7.74 -4.06
C LEU A 206 2.10 -7.42 -5.16
N LEU A 207 2.30 -7.99 -6.34
CA LEU A 207 1.47 -7.72 -7.51
C LEU A 207 0.18 -8.55 -7.54
N LYS A 208 0.14 -9.69 -6.83
CA LYS A 208 -1.02 -10.59 -6.81
C LYS A 208 -2.36 -9.93 -6.47
N PRO A 209 -2.50 -9.03 -5.49
CA PRO A 209 -3.76 -8.31 -5.28
C PRO A 209 -4.16 -7.46 -6.45
N LEU A 210 -3.19 -6.80 -7.11
CA LEU A 210 -3.43 -6.04 -8.34
C LEU A 210 -4.01 -6.94 -9.42
N GLU A 211 -3.32 -8.01 -9.71
CA GLU A 211 -3.71 -8.97 -10.72
C GLU A 211 -5.16 -9.44 -10.53
N LEU A 212 -5.51 -9.78 -9.28
CA LEU A 212 -6.86 -10.24 -8.95
C LEU A 212 -7.91 -9.14 -9.07
N ASN A 213 -7.58 -7.91 -8.67
CA ASN A 213 -8.50 -6.78 -8.76
C ASN A 213 -8.72 -6.36 -10.22
N ILE A 214 -7.64 -6.25 -11.00
CA ILE A 214 -7.71 -5.95 -12.44
C ILE A 214 -8.48 -7.03 -13.20
N ALA A 215 -8.22 -8.30 -12.89
CA ALA A 215 -8.90 -9.42 -13.54
C ALA A 215 -10.42 -9.40 -13.31
N GLU A 216 -10.87 -9.07 -12.09
CA GLU A 216 -12.30 -8.93 -11.80
C GLU A 216 -12.89 -7.72 -12.53
N TRP A 217 -12.31 -6.54 -12.32
CA TRP A 217 -12.84 -5.32 -12.90
C TRP A 217 -12.84 -5.35 -14.42
N ALA A 218 -11.70 -5.61 -15.06
CA ALA A 218 -11.60 -5.65 -16.51
C ALA A 218 -12.47 -6.77 -17.11
N GLY A 219 -12.58 -7.90 -16.41
CA GLY A 219 -13.43 -8.99 -16.80
C GLY A 219 -14.91 -8.64 -16.82
N LYS A 220 -15.38 -7.90 -15.81
CA LYS A 220 -16.78 -7.48 -15.70
C LYS A 220 -17.14 -6.34 -16.66
N GLU A 221 -16.28 -5.34 -16.78
CA GLU A 221 -16.60 -4.11 -17.49
C GLU A 221 -16.14 -4.07 -18.95
N LEU A 222 -15.03 -4.76 -19.28
CA LEU A 222 -14.36 -4.56 -20.57
C LEU A 222 -14.49 -5.73 -21.54
N VAL A 223 -14.61 -6.96 -21.03
CA VAL A 223 -14.67 -8.17 -21.87
C VAL A 223 -15.90 -8.13 -22.78
N GLY A 224 -15.70 -8.43 -24.08
CA GLY A 224 -16.75 -8.43 -25.10
C GLY A 224 -17.13 -7.04 -25.63
N GLY A 225 -16.51 -5.97 -25.10
CA GLY A 225 -16.72 -4.60 -25.58
C GLY A 225 -15.70 -4.17 -26.64
N LYS A 226 -15.94 -3.01 -27.24
CA LYS A 226 -15.01 -2.36 -28.18
C LYS A 226 -13.96 -1.54 -27.42
N ALA A 227 -12.78 -1.36 -28.01
CA ALA A 227 -11.68 -0.54 -27.48
C ALA A 227 -11.93 0.97 -27.69
N LYS A 228 -13.11 1.45 -27.31
CA LYS A 228 -13.63 2.77 -27.65
C LYS A 228 -12.82 3.95 -27.10
N PHE A 229 -11.92 3.71 -26.16
CA PHE A 229 -11.05 4.72 -25.55
C PHE A 229 -9.66 4.78 -26.16
N GLY A 230 -9.31 3.86 -27.06
CA GLY A 230 -8.07 3.89 -27.82
C GLY A 230 -8.08 4.92 -28.95
N GLY A 231 -6.95 5.07 -29.63
CA GLY A 231 -6.80 5.95 -30.79
C GLY A 231 -7.65 5.52 -31.99
N ASP A 232 -7.60 6.34 -33.05
CA ASP A 232 -8.40 6.13 -34.25
C ASP A 232 -8.13 4.80 -34.94
N ASP A 233 -6.97 4.24 -34.74
CA ASP A 233 -6.51 2.96 -35.26
C ASP A 233 -7.19 1.74 -34.59
N VAL A 234 -7.70 1.88 -33.35
CA VAL A 234 -8.26 0.74 -32.59
C VAL A 234 -9.65 0.98 -32.00
N LYS A 235 -10.12 2.22 -31.86
CA LYS A 235 -11.35 2.56 -31.10
C LYS A 235 -12.63 1.87 -31.57
N ASN A 236 -12.69 1.39 -32.79
CA ASN A 236 -13.84 0.70 -33.34
C ASN A 236 -13.74 -0.83 -33.30
N GLU A 237 -12.55 -1.34 -32.96
CA GLU A 237 -12.26 -2.77 -32.90
C GLU A 237 -12.78 -3.40 -31.62
N GLN A 238 -13.01 -4.71 -31.66
CA GLN A 238 -13.27 -5.48 -30.43
C GLN A 238 -12.00 -5.49 -29.57
N ARG A 239 -12.16 -5.42 -28.24
CA ARG A 239 -11.01 -5.51 -27.35
C ARG A 239 -10.27 -6.83 -27.51
N VAL A 240 -9.00 -6.69 -27.83
CA VAL A 240 -8.00 -7.76 -27.84
C VAL A 240 -6.99 -7.41 -26.74
N PHE A 241 -6.97 -8.17 -25.66
CA PHE A 241 -6.13 -7.89 -24.51
C PHE A 241 -4.72 -8.43 -24.72
N GLY A 242 -3.74 -7.59 -24.38
CA GLY A 242 -2.35 -7.97 -24.20
C GLY A 242 -1.83 -7.46 -22.86
N ASP A 243 -0.76 -8.07 -22.37
CA ASP A 243 -0.15 -7.71 -21.09
C ASP A 243 1.31 -7.31 -21.28
N ILE A 244 1.74 -6.28 -20.52
CA ILE A 244 3.15 -5.97 -20.34
C ILE A 244 3.48 -5.99 -18.84
N TYR A 245 4.44 -6.82 -18.44
CA TYR A 245 4.69 -7.13 -17.03
C TYR A 245 6.17 -7.41 -16.72
N PRO A 246 6.63 -7.14 -15.50
CA PRO A 246 7.98 -7.49 -15.08
C PRO A 246 8.13 -9.01 -15.01
N GLY A 247 9.12 -9.55 -15.72
CA GLY A 247 9.44 -10.98 -15.77
C GLY A 247 10.70 -11.33 -14.98
N GLY A 248 11.07 -12.62 -15.02
CA GLY A 248 12.23 -13.16 -14.31
C GLY A 248 11.86 -13.91 -13.04
N ALA A 249 12.86 -14.40 -12.32
CA ALA A 249 12.66 -15.22 -11.12
C ALA A 249 11.93 -14.48 -9.99
N ASP A 250 12.17 -13.17 -9.88
CA ASP A 250 11.54 -12.27 -8.92
C ASP A 250 10.41 -11.44 -9.57
N GLY A 251 9.99 -11.80 -10.76
CA GLY A 251 8.97 -11.11 -11.52
C GLY A 251 7.54 -11.50 -11.12
N MET A 252 6.58 -10.96 -11.88
CA MET A 252 5.16 -11.25 -11.72
C MET A 252 4.83 -12.68 -12.22
N ASP A 253 4.00 -13.40 -11.48
CA ASP A 253 3.40 -14.65 -11.93
C ASP A 253 2.09 -14.35 -12.69
N LEU A 254 2.18 -14.12 -14.00
CA LEU A 254 1.04 -13.79 -14.85
C LEU A 254 -0.10 -14.83 -14.81
N ASP A 255 0.17 -16.07 -14.40
CA ASP A 255 -0.84 -17.12 -14.24
C ASP A 255 -1.94 -16.73 -13.24
N VAL A 256 -1.61 -15.91 -12.22
CA VAL A 256 -2.58 -15.41 -11.26
C VAL A 256 -3.62 -14.53 -11.95
N PHE A 257 -3.17 -13.57 -12.76
CA PHE A 257 -4.05 -12.70 -13.55
C PHE A 257 -4.85 -13.51 -14.57
N THR A 258 -4.19 -14.29 -15.42
CA THR A 258 -4.85 -14.97 -16.53
C THR A 258 -5.90 -15.98 -16.07
N LYS A 259 -5.63 -16.74 -15.00
CA LYS A 259 -6.60 -17.66 -14.38
C LYS A 259 -7.78 -16.94 -13.75
N ALA A 260 -7.54 -15.79 -13.11
CA ALA A 260 -8.61 -14.98 -12.54
C ALA A 260 -9.44 -14.31 -13.63
N PHE A 261 -8.81 -13.76 -14.68
CA PHE A 261 -9.46 -13.10 -15.81
C PHE A 261 -10.34 -14.05 -16.61
N ALA A 262 -9.89 -15.28 -16.79
CA ALA A 262 -10.66 -16.31 -17.47
C ALA A 262 -12.00 -16.64 -16.78
N LYS A 263 -12.12 -16.44 -15.47
CA LYS A 263 -13.38 -16.62 -14.73
C LYS A 263 -14.49 -15.67 -15.18
N TYR A 264 -14.09 -14.54 -15.75
CA TYR A 264 -14.99 -13.52 -16.29
C TYR A 264 -15.04 -13.54 -17.83
N GLY A 265 -14.55 -14.61 -18.47
CA GLY A 265 -14.53 -14.75 -19.92
C GLY A 265 -13.39 -14.00 -20.62
N GLY A 266 -12.50 -13.37 -19.86
CA GLY A 266 -11.34 -12.64 -20.39
C GLY A 266 -10.22 -13.60 -20.82
N LYS A 267 -9.45 -13.17 -21.81
CA LYS A 267 -8.26 -13.89 -22.28
C LYS A 267 -7.23 -12.91 -22.84
N VAL A 268 -5.97 -13.19 -22.63
CA VAL A 268 -4.86 -12.54 -23.30
C VAL A 268 -4.67 -13.17 -24.66
N ALA A 269 -4.44 -12.36 -25.70
CA ALA A 269 -4.26 -12.88 -27.04
C ALA A 269 -2.99 -13.76 -27.13
N PRO A 270 -2.99 -14.79 -27.99
CA PRO A 270 -1.81 -15.64 -28.16
C PRO A 270 -0.57 -14.82 -28.54
N GLY A 271 0.49 -14.97 -27.77
CA GLY A 271 1.74 -14.24 -27.97
C GLY A 271 1.75 -12.79 -27.49
N ALA A 272 0.64 -12.28 -26.94
CA ALA A 272 0.50 -10.90 -26.45
C ALA A 272 0.76 -10.74 -24.94
N ALA A 273 1.19 -11.76 -24.24
CA ALA A 273 1.77 -11.64 -22.91
C ALA A 273 3.27 -11.35 -23.08
N VAL A 274 3.71 -10.13 -22.78
CA VAL A 274 5.09 -9.72 -22.97
C VAL A 274 5.73 -9.34 -21.63
N SER A 275 6.77 -10.07 -21.26
CA SER A 275 7.55 -9.76 -20.07
C SER A 275 8.78 -8.92 -20.41
N TYR A 276 9.15 -8.03 -19.50
CA TYR A 276 10.40 -7.30 -19.57
C TYR A 276 11.26 -7.61 -18.35
N SER A 277 12.57 -7.57 -18.56
CA SER A 277 13.55 -7.80 -17.49
C SER A 277 13.77 -6.52 -16.68
N VAL A 278 13.79 -6.65 -15.36
CA VAL A 278 14.12 -5.56 -14.43
C VAL A 278 15.47 -5.88 -13.78
N PRO A 279 16.55 -5.17 -14.16
CA PRO A 279 17.85 -5.34 -13.50
C PRO A 279 17.76 -5.02 -12.01
N THR A 280 18.50 -5.77 -11.19
CA THR A 280 18.63 -5.50 -9.74
C THR A 280 19.41 -4.21 -9.46
N ASP A 281 20.33 -3.85 -10.36
CA ASP A 281 21.02 -2.55 -10.32
C ASP A 281 20.12 -1.45 -10.87
N PRO A 282 19.67 -0.48 -10.05
CA PRO A 282 18.81 0.62 -10.48
C PRO A 282 19.40 1.46 -11.61
N GLN A 283 20.74 1.60 -11.68
CA GLN A 283 21.41 2.38 -12.71
C GLN A 283 21.32 1.71 -14.09
N ALA A 284 21.23 0.39 -14.13
CA ALA A 284 21.09 -0.38 -15.38
C ALA A 284 19.64 -0.41 -15.92
N GLN A 285 18.65 -0.10 -15.10
CA GLN A 285 17.22 -0.28 -15.46
C GLN A 285 16.79 0.57 -16.66
N THR A 286 17.17 1.84 -16.71
CA THR A 286 16.78 2.75 -17.82
C THR A 286 17.26 2.23 -19.17
N ALA A 287 18.52 1.83 -19.28
CA ALA A 287 19.08 1.28 -20.51
C ALA A 287 18.38 -0.04 -20.90
N ALA A 288 18.17 -0.93 -19.93
CA ALA A 288 17.50 -2.20 -20.15
C ALA A 288 16.04 -2.02 -20.65
N PHE A 289 15.30 -1.05 -20.12
CA PHE A 289 13.94 -0.76 -20.60
C PHE A 289 13.93 -0.21 -22.02
N GLN A 290 14.86 0.70 -22.36
CA GLN A 290 15.00 1.25 -23.71
C GLN A 290 15.34 0.16 -24.73
N GLU A 291 16.24 -0.74 -24.41
CA GLU A 291 16.62 -1.86 -25.29
C GLU A 291 15.44 -2.79 -25.58
N GLN A 292 14.63 -3.09 -24.57
CA GLN A 292 13.52 -4.02 -24.68
C GLN A 292 12.25 -3.41 -25.29
N ALA A 293 12.07 -2.09 -25.25
CA ALA A 293 10.80 -1.44 -25.57
C ALA A 293 10.33 -1.73 -26.99
N SER A 294 11.20 -1.51 -27.99
CA SER A 294 10.81 -1.62 -29.40
C SER A 294 10.29 -3.01 -29.79
N PRO A 295 10.98 -4.12 -29.49
CA PRO A 295 10.49 -5.44 -29.83
C PRO A 295 9.25 -5.85 -29.02
N LEU A 296 9.10 -5.41 -27.76
CA LEU A 296 7.93 -5.74 -26.96
C LEU A 296 6.66 -5.04 -27.47
N ILE A 297 6.75 -3.76 -27.78
CA ILE A 297 5.62 -2.99 -28.34
C ILE A 297 5.26 -3.52 -29.73
N ALA A 298 6.23 -3.81 -30.60
CA ALA A 298 5.97 -4.40 -31.90
C ALA A 298 5.26 -5.77 -31.78
N LYS A 299 5.60 -6.57 -30.78
CA LYS A 299 4.96 -7.86 -30.55
C LYS A 299 3.49 -7.70 -30.14
N LEU A 300 3.15 -6.73 -29.28
CA LEU A 300 1.77 -6.42 -28.92
C LEU A 300 0.98 -5.93 -30.13
N LYS A 301 1.51 -4.93 -30.87
CA LYS A 301 0.89 -4.40 -32.07
C LYS A 301 0.63 -5.49 -33.12
N ASN A 302 1.63 -6.33 -33.42
CA ASN A 302 1.52 -7.41 -34.40
C ASN A 302 0.54 -8.52 -33.97
N ALA A 303 0.30 -8.71 -32.68
CA ALA A 303 -0.72 -9.60 -32.16
C ALA A 303 -2.15 -9.01 -32.24
N GLY A 304 -2.31 -7.81 -32.79
CA GLY A 304 -3.59 -7.13 -32.93
C GLY A 304 -4.17 -6.65 -31.59
N VAL A 305 -3.33 -6.39 -30.59
CA VAL A 305 -3.76 -5.89 -29.28
C VAL A 305 -4.34 -4.50 -29.43
N THR A 306 -5.51 -4.28 -28.83
CA THR A 306 -6.20 -2.99 -28.79
C THR A 306 -6.26 -2.44 -27.35
N THR A 307 -6.01 -3.29 -26.34
CA THR A 307 -6.09 -2.95 -24.93
C THR A 307 -4.94 -3.61 -24.18
N VAL A 308 -4.04 -2.81 -23.65
CA VAL A 308 -2.84 -3.26 -22.92
C VAL A 308 -3.10 -3.21 -21.42
N VAL A 309 -3.00 -4.35 -20.74
CA VAL A 309 -2.96 -4.40 -19.27
C VAL A 309 -1.54 -4.08 -18.84
N ASN A 310 -1.35 -2.89 -18.27
CA ASN A 310 -0.03 -2.35 -18.01
C ASN A 310 0.42 -2.61 -16.56
N PHE A 311 1.15 -3.69 -16.36
CA PHE A 311 1.83 -3.96 -15.08
C PHE A 311 3.26 -3.39 -15.03
N ALA A 312 3.65 -2.57 -16.00
CA ALA A 312 4.93 -1.87 -15.94
C ALA A 312 4.89 -0.76 -14.89
N GLY A 313 5.96 -0.65 -14.14
CA GLY A 313 6.08 0.36 -13.09
C GLY A 313 6.62 1.69 -13.61
N ALA A 314 6.55 2.68 -12.72
CA ALA A 314 7.21 3.97 -12.85
C ALA A 314 8.06 4.24 -11.59
N GLY A 315 9.11 5.01 -11.71
CA GLY A 315 9.98 5.36 -10.58
C GLY A 315 10.92 6.50 -10.90
N LEU A 316 11.61 7.00 -9.88
CA LEU A 316 12.52 8.14 -10.00
C LEU A 316 13.78 7.82 -10.81
N THR A 317 14.28 6.60 -10.68
CA THR A 317 15.52 6.17 -11.35
C THR A 317 15.25 5.56 -12.70
N ALA A 318 14.10 4.90 -12.89
CA ALA A 318 13.73 4.25 -14.13
C ALA A 318 12.21 4.21 -14.28
N ASN A 319 11.74 4.45 -15.50
CA ASN A 319 10.33 4.56 -15.83
C ASN A 319 9.99 3.63 -17.01
N ALA A 320 9.59 2.41 -16.70
CA ALA A 320 9.24 1.41 -17.71
C ALA A 320 7.99 1.83 -18.50
N THR A 321 6.92 2.25 -17.81
CA THR A 321 5.68 2.73 -18.47
C THR A 321 5.96 3.90 -19.41
N GLY A 322 6.73 4.91 -18.98
CA GLY A 322 7.08 6.04 -19.82
C GLY A 322 7.94 5.66 -21.03
N THR A 323 8.78 4.63 -20.90
CA THR A 323 9.58 4.11 -22.01
C THR A 323 8.70 3.38 -23.03
N PHE A 324 7.79 2.54 -22.57
CA PHE A 324 6.92 1.74 -23.45
C PHE A 324 5.87 2.59 -24.16
N THR A 325 5.29 3.59 -23.49
CA THR A 325 4.35 4.52 -24.10
C THR A 325 5.01 5.34 -25.22
N LYS A 326 6.20 5.90 -24.99
CA LYS A 326 6.97 6.59 -26.05
C LYS A 326 7.27 5.70 -27.24
N GLN A 327 7.55 4.42 -26.98
CA GLN A 327 7.81 3.47 -28.05
C GLN A 327 6.54 3.13 -28.85
N ALA A 328 5.36 3.11 -28.22
CA ALA A 328 4.08 2.90 -28.91
C ALA A 328 3.77 4.06 -29.86
N THR A 329 3.98 5.31 -29.43
CA THR A 329 3.89 6.50 -30.31
C THR A 329 4.87 6.41 -31.48
N SER A 330 6.11 6.01 -31.23
CA SER A 330 7.12 5.84 -32.29
C SER A 330 6.74 4.78 -33.33
N GLN A 331 5.84 3.86 -32.98
CA GLN A 331 5.32 2.83 -33.88
C GLN A 331 3.92 3.17 -34.45
N ASP A 332 3.42 4.37 -34.22
CA ASP A 332 2.10 4.82 -34.69
C ASP A 332 1.01 3.79 -34.26
N TRP A 333 0.90 3.56 -32.95
CA TRP A 333 -0.04 2.61 -32.37
C TRP A 333 -0.55 3.13 -31.04
N PHE A 334 -1.88 3.33 -30.91
CA PHE A 334 -2.54 4.01 -29.81
C PHE A 334 -3.60 3.12 -29.13
N PRO A 335 -3.18 2.08 -28.42
CA PRO A 335 -4.12 1.19 -27.72
C PRO A 335 -4.73 1.87 -26.49
N GLU A 336 -5.78 1.27 -25.94
CA GLU A 336 -6.17 1.53 -24.56
C GLU A 336 -5.07 1.07 -23.60
N TRP A 337 -4.73 1.88 -22.59
CA TRP A 337 -3.80 1.53 -21.53
C TRP A 337 -4.56 1.32 -20.23
N ILE A 338 -4.59 0.10 -19.74
CA ILE A 338 -5.19 -0.20 -18.44
C ILE A 338 -4.19 0.15 -17.34
N VAL A 339 -4.55 1.16 -16.55
CA VAL A 339 -3.83 1.53 -15.33
C VAL A 339 -4.11 0.45 -14.29
N THR A 340 -3.07 -0.12 -13.72
CA THR A 340 -3.19 -1.25 -12.79
C THR A 340 -2.85 -0.88 -11.35
N GLY A 341 -2.25 0.30 -11.13
CA GLY A 341 -1.64 0.65 -9.85
C GLY A 341 -0.29 -0.06 -9.61
N SER A 342 0.26 -0.77 -10.62
CA SER A 342 1.63 -1.31 -10.57
C SER A 342 2.61 -0.21 -10.21
N PRO A 343 3.74 -0.49 -9.56
CA PRO A 343 4.46 0.52 -8.78
C PRO A 343 4.43 1.90 -9.41
N TYR A 344 3.63 2.79 -8.81
CA TYR A 344 3.50 4.21 -9.11
C TYR A 344 2.99 4.61 -10.52
N ASN A 345 2.48 3.69 -11.36
CA ASN A 345 1.91 4.10 -12.64
C ASN A 345 0.57 4.84 -12.50
N ASP A 346 -0.02 4.82 -11.32
CA ASP A 346 -1.23 5.53 -10.90
C ASP A 346 -0.95 6.80 -10.06
N LEU A 347 0.30 7.26 -10.01
CA LEU A 347 0.68 8.49 -9.33
C LEU A 347 0.82 9.61 -10.38
N ASP A 348 0.02 10.69 -10.24
CA ASP A 348 0.02 11.83 -11.18
C ASP A 348 1.44 12.31 -11.48
N PHE A 349 2.29 12.40 -10.44
CA PHE A 349 3.66 12.90 -10.56
C PHE A 349 4.46 12.12 -11.60
N PHE A 350 4.36 10.78 -11.61
CA PHE A 350 5.07 9.96 -12.59
C PHE A 350 4.35 9.93 -13.94
N ALA A 351 3.02 9.89 -13.94
CA ALA A 351 2.21 9.83 -15.15
C ALA A 351 2.41 11.06 -16.03
N ARG A 352 2.72 12.22 -15.46
CA ARG A 352 3.11 13.44 -16.20
C ARG A 352 4.37 13.27 -17.05
N SER A 353 5.21 12.27 -16.78
CA SER A 353 6.42 11.96 -17.53
C SER A 353 6.24 10.91 -18.63
N PHE A 354 5.05 10.30 -18.71
CA PHE A 354 4.71 9.35 -19.76
C PHE A 354 4.44 10.07 -21.07
N ASP A 355 4.32 9.34 -22.16
CA ASP A 355 3.86 9.93 -23.43
C ASP A 355 2.40 10.36 -23.27
N GLN A 356 2.11 11.66 -23.38
CA GLN A 356 0.79 12.20 -23.05
C GLN A 356 -0.26 11.86 -24.11
N GLU A 357 0.12 11.69 -25.37
CA GLU A 357 -0.78 11.23 -26.42
C GLU A 357 -1.26 9.80 -26.12
N GLN A 358 -0.33 8.93 -25.75
CA GLN A 358 -0.64 7.56 -25.33
C GLN A 358 -1.46 7.52 -24.03
N TRP A 359 -1.02 8.32 -23.04
CA TRP A 359 -1.64 8.28 -21.73
C TRP A 359 -3.03 8.92 -21.68
N SER A 360 -3.38 9.75 -22.69
CA SER A 360 -4.76 10.22 -22.90
C SER A 360 -5.76 9.09 -23.18
N HIS A 361 -5.28 7.88 -23.47
CA HIS A 361 -6.06 6.63 -23.60
C HIS A 361 -5.98 5.73 -22.35
N ALA A 362 -5.43 6.26 -21.25
CA ALA A 362 -5.22 5.47 -20.03
C ALA A 362 -6.39 5.58 -19.04
N PHE A 363 -6.85 4.45 -18.57
CA PHE A 363 -7.90 4.34 -17.54
C PHE A 363 -7.77 3.02 -16.79
N GLY A 364 -8.37 2.94 -15.62
CA GLY A 364 -8.35 1.70 -14.85
C GLY A 364 -8.39 1.93 -13.36
N GLN A 365 -7.58 1.17 -12.64
CA GLN A 365 -7.55 1.16 -11.19
C GLN A 365 -6.40 2.01 -10.65
N VAL A 366 -6.72 2.85 -9.67
CA VAL A 366 -5.75 3.66 -8.93
C VAL A 366 -5.84 3.36 -7.45
N TRP A 367 -4.70 3.29 -6.80
CA TRP A 367 -4.59 3.04 -5.38
C TRP A 367 -4.49 4.31 -4.57
N PHE A 368 -3.83 5.32 -5.15
CA PHE A 368 -3.69 6.61 -4.51
C PHE A 368 -5.03 7.34 -4.46
N THR A 369 -5.22 8.12 -3.41
CA THR A 369 -6.42 8.94 -3.24
C THR A 369 -6.31 10.25 -4.00
N PRO A 370 -7.41 10.86 -4.45
CA PRO A 370 -7.40 12.22 -4.95
C PRO A 370 -6.70 13.17 -3.96
N TYR A 371 -5.98 14.15 -4.48
CA TYR A 371 -5.42 15.21 -3.64
C TYR A 371 -6.54 16.00 -2.97
N VAL A 372 -6.31 16.43 -1.74
CA VAL A 372 -7.22 17.37 -1.06
C VAL A 372 -6.58 18.74 -1.04
N ALA A 373 -7.31 19.74 -1.57
CA ALA A 373 -6.81 21.11 -1.66
C ALA A 373 -6.43 21.68 -0.29
N GLY A 374 -5.32 22.43 -0.27
CA GLY A 374 -4.84 23.06 0.97
C GLY A 374 -3.91 22.22 1.83
N GLY A 375 -3.58 21.01 1.42
CA GLY A 375 -2.54 20.18 2.09
C GLY A 375 -2.88 19.72 3.51
N ALA A 376 -4.06 20.04 4.03
CA ALA A 376 -4.51 19.66 5.37
C ALA A 376 -5.06 18.22 5.44
N SER A 377 -4.73 17.39 4.50
CA SER A 377 -5.64 16.31 4.09
C SER A 377 -4.99 14.96 3.94
N ASP A 378 -3.69 14.84 4.01
CA ASP A 378 -3.20 13.50 4.27
C ASP A 378 -3.38 13.21 5.77
N ALA A 379 -3.74 11.98 6.04
CA ALA A 379 -4.01 11.53 7.40
C ALA A 379 -2.81 11.69 8.34
N LEU A 380 -1.61 11.69 7.79
CA LEU A 380 -0.38 11.88 8.56
C LEU A 380 -0.24 13.34 8.99
N THR A 381 -0.42 14.28 8.07
CA THR A 381 -0.43 15.72 8.41
C THR A 381 -1.48 15.99 9.48
N ALA A 382 -2.69 15.45 9.35
CA ALA A 382 -3.74 15.60 10.35
C ALA A 382 -3.35 15.02 11.71
N LEU A 383 -2.74 13.83 11.74
CA LEU A 383 -2.25 13.19 12.95
C LEU A 383 -1.13 14.01 13.63
N PHE A 384 -0.15 14.47 12.85
CA PHE A 384 0.95 15.29 13.36
C PHE A 384 0.46 16.64 13.88
N GLN A 385 -0.47 17.28 13.17
CA GLN A 385 -1.08 18.53 13.62
C GLN A 385 -1.89 18.34 14.91
N TRP A 386 -2.60 17.24 15.04
CA TRP A 386 -3.32 16.85 16.25
C TRP A 386 -2.37 16.72 17.45
N TYR A 387 -1.24 16.02 17.28
CA TYR A 387 -0.29 15.76 18.35
C TYR A 387 0.60 16.99 18.66
N TRP A 388 1.22 17.59 17.62
CA TRP A 388 2.21 18.66 17.77
C TRP A 388 1.60 20.08 17.79
N GLY A 389 0.35 20.26 17.35
CA GLY A 389 -0.28 21.56 17.14
C GLY A 389 0.19 22.32 15.90
N LYS A 390 1.08 21.71 15.13
CA LYS A 390 1.63 22.24 13.88
C LYS A 390 2.00 21.09 12.95
N SER A 391 2.02 21.35 11.65
CA SER A 391 2.57 20.42 10.70
C SER A 391 4.08 20.28 10.93
N GLN A 392 4.56 19.06 11.17
CA GLN A 392 6.00 18.78 11.23
C GLN A 392 6.50 18.52 9.80
N GLY A 393 7.56 19.22 9.40
CA GLY A 393 8.14 19.09 8.05
C GLY A 393 8.98 17.84 7.82
N THR A 394 9.06 16.95 8.82
CA THR A 394 9.96 15.78 8.81
C THR A 394 9.25 14.44 8.59
N HIS A 395 7.92 14.40 8.65
CA HIS A 395 7.18 13.14 8.46
C HIS A 395 7.24 12.63 7.01
N SER A 396 7.34 11.33 6.88
CA SER A 396 7.36 10.63 5.59
C SER A 396 6.43 9.42 5.63
N PRO A 397 5.53 9.23 4.65
CA PRO A 397 4.67 8.06 4.60
C PRO A 397 5.44 6.74 4.68
N GLY A 398 6.63 6.68 4.08
CA GLY A 398 7.50 5.50 4.11
C GLY A 398 8.00 5.17 5.51
N VAL A 399 8.58 6.14 6.21
CA VAL A 399 9.06 5.97 7.59
C VAL A 399 7.90 5.67 8.52
N PHE A 400 6.80 6.44 8.39
CA PHE A 400 5.60 6.21 9.20
C PHE A 400 5.10 4.76 9.07
N SER A 401 5.07 4.20 7.87
CA SER A 401 4.61 2.83 7.67
C SER A 401 5.42 1.81 8.47
N LEU A 402 6.74 2.01 8.59
CA LEU A 402 7.63 1.14 9.35
C LEU A 402 7.41 1.25 10.86
N VAL A 403 7.38 2.49 11.38
CA VAL A 403 7.16 2.75 12.81
C VAL A 403 5.75 2.35 13.21
N TYR A 404 4.75 2.67 12.40
CA TYR A 404 3.35 2.28 12.58
C TYR A 404 3.17 0.76 12.59
N ARG A 405 3.81 0.03 11.67
CA ARG A 405 3.80 -1.44 11.67
C ARG A 405 4.37 -2.01 12.97
N LEU A 406 5.48 -1.44 13.46
CA LEU A 406 6.08 -1.85 14.72
C LEU A 406 5.12 -1.66 15.89
N TYR A 407 4.53 -0.48 16.05
CA TYR A 407 3.58 -0.20 17.13
C TYR A 407 2.32 -1.05 17.06
N ASN A 408 1.74 -1.23 15.87
CA ASN A 408 0.58 -2.10 15.67
C ASN A 408 0.88 -3.54 16.05
N GLY A 409 2.01 -4.06 15.62
CA GLY A 409 2.43 -5.41 15.93
C GLY A 409 2.66 -5.62 17.44
N VAL A 410 3.36 -4.69 18.09
CA VAL A 410 3.61 -4.75 19.54
C VAL A 410 2.30 -4.67 20.33
N MET A 411 1.47 -3.67 20.03
CA MET A 411 0.21 -3.45 20.75
C MET A 411 -0.74 -4.64 20.63
N THR A 412 -0.89 -5.18 19.42
CA THR A 412 -1.87 -6.24 19.16
C THR A 412 -1.33 -7.66 19.41
N ALA A 413 0.00 -7.83 19.51
CA ALA A 413 0.59 -9.10 19.96
C ALA A 413 0.31 -9.39 21.44
N GLY A 414 0.19 -8.35 22.26
CA GLY A 414 0.04 -8.50 23.71
C GLY A 414 1.38 -8.56 24.47
N PRO A 415 1.33 -8.74 25.79
CA PRO A 415 2.53 -8.64 26.63
C PRO A 415 3.59 -9.73 26.34
N ASN A 416 3.20 -10.90 25.87
CA ASN A 416 4.13 -11.97 25.50
C ASN A 416 4.63 -11.79 24.07
N LEU A 417 5.51 -10.79 23.87
CA LEU A 417 6.00 -10.40 22.56
C LEU A 417 7.09 -11.35 22.05
N THR A 418 6.79 -12.06 20.98
CA THR A 418 7.73 -12.89 20.20
C THR A 418 7.57 -12.57 18.71
N GLY A 419 8.52 -12.96 17.84
CA GLY A 419 8.33 -12.84 16.39
C GLY A 419 7.03 -13.51 15.91
N LYS A 420 6.69 -14.68 16.44
CA LYS A 420 5.46 -15.39 16.10
C LYS A 420 4.19 -14.64 16.51
N THR A 421 4.14 -14.08 17.74
CA THR A 421 2.97 -13.33 18.20
C THR A 421 2.84 -12.00 17.47
N PHE A 422 3.96 -11.36 17.15
CA PHE A 422 4.04 -10.14 16.36
C PHE A 422 3.49 -10.34 14.94
N ASP A 423 3.98 -11.35 14.20
CA ASP A 423 3.50 -11.70 12.87
C ASP A 423 2.01 -12.08 12.88
N ALA A 424 1.60 -12.94 13.82
CA ALA A 424 0.19 -13.34 13.93
C ALA A 424 -0.74 -12.16 14.24
N ALA A 425 -0.29 -11.17 14.98
CA ALA A 425 -1.03 -9.97 15.30
C ALA A 425 -1.19 -9.06 14.06
N LEU A 426 -0.11 -8.85 13.30
CA LEU A 426 -0.16 -8.09 12.05
C LEU A 426 -1.08 -8.73 11.02
N ARG A 427 -1.05 -10.06 10.87
CA ARG A 427 -1.94 -10.79 9.95
C ARG A 427 -3.41 -10.70 10.33
N LYS A 428 -3.72 -10.52 11.61
CA LYS A 428 -5.08 -10.38 12.13
C LYS A 428 -5.51 -8.92 12.29
N PHE A 429 -4.63 -7.98 11.94
CA PHE A 429 -4.93 -6.57 12.12
C PHE A 429 -6.20 -6.20 11.33
N PRO A 430 -7.21 -5.61 12.01
CA PRO A 430 -8.46 -5.31 11.36
C PRO A 430 -8.26 -4.20 10.34
N ALA A 431 -8.88 -4.38 9.21
CA ALA A 431 -8.89 -3.38 8.18
C ALA A 431 -9.45 -2.06 8.70
N SER A 432 -8.79 -1.00 8.37
CA SER A 432 -9.37 0.33 8.43
C SER A 432 -10.23 0.57 7.20
N GLY A 433 -11.39 1.25 7.32
CA GLY A 433 -12.36 1.48 6.25
C GLY A 433 -12.45 2.95 5.86
N GLY A 434 -12.86 3.27 4.63
CA GLY A 434 -13.09 4.61 4.12
C GLY A 434 -12.50 4.86 2.74
N ALA A 435 -12.99 5.85 2.00
CA ALA A 435 -12.52 6.16 0.65
C ALA A 435 -11.12 6.80 0.63
N PHE A 436 -10.70 7.34 1.79
CA PHE A 436 -9.39 7.95 2.02
C PHE A 436 -8.33 7.00 2.58
N GLN A 437 -8.61 5.72 2.61
CA GLN A 437 -7.60 4.76 3.04
C GLN A 437 -6.49 4.72 2.02
N ASP A 438 -5.41 5.26 2.46
CA ASP A 438 -4.19 5.21 1.72
C ASP A 438 -3.61 3.77 1.74
N MET A 439 -2.72 3.52 0.80
CA MET A 439 -2.03 2.25 0.60
C MET A 439 -1.28 1.76 1.85
N ILE A 440 -0.88 2.66 2.74
CA ILE A 440 -0.04 2.38 3.90
C ILE A 440 -0.82 1.75 5.06
N THR A 441 -2.11 2.05 5.17
CA THR A 441 -2.92 1.67 6.33
C THR A 441 -3.87 0.50 6.07
N ASN A 442 -4.01 0.09 4.81
CA ASN A 442 -4.90 -0.97 4.38
C ASN A 442 -4.18 -2.31 4.25
N LEU A 443 -4.05 -3.02 5.37
CA LEU A 443 -3.61 -4.41 5.34
C LEU A 443 -4.78 -5.31 4.92
N GLU A 444 -4.71 -5.94 3.77
CA GLU A 444 -5.64 -7.00 3.41
C GLU A 444 -5.21 -8.27 4.12
N THR A 445 -5.98 -8.69 5.12
CA THR A 445 -5.79 -9.97 5.77
C THR A 445 -6.39 -11.09 4.91
N GLY A 446 -5.65 -12.15 4.69
CA GLY A 446 -6.18 -13.35 4.04
C GLY A 446 -5.55 -13.75 2.71
N ILE A 447 -4.57 -13.00 2.19
CA ILE A 447 -3.73 -13.46 1.08
C ILE A 447 -2.36 -13.84 1.65
N PRO A 448 -2.03 -15.13 1.78
CA PRO A 448 -0.68 -15.56 2.16
C PRO A 448 0.34 -15.11 1.09
N PRO A 449 1.62 -14.85 1.46
CA PRO A 449 2.24 -15.10 2.77
C PRO A 449 2.26 -13.90 3.72
N ALA A 450 1.92 -12.68 3.29
CA ALA A 450 2.05 -11.51 4.13
C ALA A 450 0.81 -10.60 4.10
N PRO A 451 0.58 -9.77 5.12
CA PRO A 451 -0.43 -8.73 5.07
C PRO A 451 -0.04 -7.69 4.02
N ILE A 452 -0.88 -7.55 3.01
CA ILE A 452 -0.69 -6.58 1.92
C ILE A 452 -1.56 -5.36 2.21
N PRO A 453 -1.00 -4.15 2.14
CA PRO A 453 -1.73 -2.94 2.49
C PRO A 453 -2.80 -2.49 1.47
N LEU A 454 -3.31 -3.39 0.63
CA LEU A 454 -4.11 -3.01 -0.54
C LEU A 454 -5.46 -3.68 -0.54
N ARG A 455 -6.48 -2.98 -0.04
CA ARG A 455 -7.84 -3.53 0.04
C ARG A 455 -8.72 -3.18 -1.12
N GLY A 456 -8.62 -1.99 -1.62
CA GLY A 456 -9.52 -1.50 -2.64
C GLY A 456 -8.85 -0.49 -3.53
N THR A 457 -9.35 -0.35 -4.74
CA THR A 457 -8.90 0.64 -5.72
C THR A 457 -10.06 1.51 -6.14
N ALA A 458 -9.78 2.76 -6.43
CA ALA A 458 -10.70 3.62 -7.14
C ALA A 458 -10.58 3.38 -8.67
N LEU A 459 -11.58 3.79 -9.41
CA LEU A 459 -11.53 3.82 -10.87
C LEU A 459 -11.25 5.25 -11.34
N ALA A 460 -10.29 5.41 -12.23
CA ALA A 460 -9.93 6.72 -12.77
C ALA A 460 -9.46 6.62 -14.23
N TRP A 461 -9.39 7.76 -14.89
CA TRP A 461 -8.85 7.94 -16.22
C TRP A 461 -7.90 9.14 -16.20
N TRP A 462 -6.97 9.17 -17.15
CA TRP A 462 -5.99 10.24 -17.25
C TRP A 462 -6.54 11.43 -18.02
N ASP A 463 -6.54 12.62 -17.41
CA ASP A 463 -6.84 13.90 -18.04
C ASP A 463 -5.52 14.66 -18.22
N PRO A 464 -4.98 14.74 -19.46
CA PRO A 464 -3.70 15.37 -19.72
C PRO A 464 -3.72 16.89 -19.54
N ASP A 465 -4.89 17.53 -19.60
CA ASP A 465 -5.06 18.98 -19.54
C ASP A 465 -5.37 19.48 -18.12
N ALA A 466 -5.79 18.59 -17.23
CA ALA A 466 -6.12 18.96 -15.87
C ALA A 466 -4.88 19.45 -15.09
N THR A 467 -5.04 20.54 -14.34
CA THR A 467 -3.96 21.15 -13.55
C THR A 467 -4.22 21.07 -12.07
N GLY A 468 -3.15 21.03 -11.27
CA GLY A 468 -3.28 21.04 -9.80
C GLY A 468 -2.23 20.20 -9.09
N GLY A 469 -2.44 20.00 -7.77
CA GLY A 469 -1.60 19.12 -6.98
C GLY A 469 -1.76 17.67 -7.42
N SER A 470 -0.65 16.92 -7.51
CA SER A 470 -0.69 15.47 -7.79
C SER A 470 -1.45 14.73 -6.69
N ASN A 471 -2.10 13.63 -7.06
CA ASN A 471 -2.68 12.74 -6.07
C ASN A 471 -1.62 12.32 -5.05
N GLN A 472 -2.03 11.99 -3.84
CA GLN A 472 -1.21 11.62 -2.68
C GLN A 472 -0.27 12.73 -2.18
N ILE A 473 0.61 13.30 -3.02
CA ILE A 473 1.72 14.17 -2.58
C ILE A 473 1.56 15.65 -2.90
N GLY A 474 0.54 16.03 -3.67
CA GLY A 474 0.17 17.42 -3.92
C GLY A 474 1.14 18.26 -4.76
N ILE A 475 2.11 17.65 -5.45
CA ILE A 475 3.05 18.38 -6.32
C ILE A 475 2.31 19.03 -7.48
N PRO A 476 2.37 20.36 -7.66
CA PRO A 476 1.69 21.05 -8.75
C PRO A 476 2.17 20.59 -10.14
N GLY A 477 1.26 20.58 -11.10
CA GLY A 477 1.59 20.25 -12.49
C GLY A 477 0.35 20.08 -13.36
N THR A 478 0.59 19.75 -14.65
CA THR A 478 -0.42 19.46 -15.66
C THR A 478 -0.48 17.95 -15.89
N GLY A 479 -1.68 17.43 -16.09
CA GLY A 479 -2.01 16.01 -16.11
C GLY A 479 -2.40 15.49 -14.72
N LYS A 480 -3.59 14.86 -14.63
CA LYS A 480 -4.14 14.30 -13.39
C LYS A 480 -5.02 13.09 -13.68
N TYR A 481 -5.07 12.17 -12.73
CA TYR A 481 -6.13 11.17 -12.71
C TYR A 481 -7.46 11.79 -12.29
N ALA A 482 -8.49 11.57 -13.11
CA ALA A 482 -9.87 11.96 -12.88
C ALA A 482 -10.62 10.75 -12.30
N TYR A 483 -11.01 10.83 -11.04
CA TYR A 483 -11.58 9.73 -10.26
C TYR A 483 -13.09 9.65 -10.46
N LEU A 484 -13.58 8.47 -10.82
CA LEU A 484 -15.00 8.21 -10.98
C LEU A 484 -15.72 8.07 -9.64
N ASN A 485 -17.03 8.29 -9.66
CA ASN A 485 -17.93 8.06 -8.53
C ASN A 485 -17.45 8.76 -7.23
N GLY A 486 -16.90 9.97 -7.36
CA GLY A 486 -16.38 10.73 -6.22
C GLY A 486 -15.18 10.08 -5.52
N GLY A 487 -14.34 9.33 -6.25
CA GLY A 487 -13.20 8.63 -5.69
C GLY A 487 -13.55 7.36 -4.89
N LYS A 488 -14.77 6.84 -5.07
CA LYS A 488 -15.22 5.61 -4.40
C LYS A 488 -14.25 4.45 -4.67
N ARG A 489 -13.85 3.77 -3.60
CA ARG A 489 -13.01 2.57 -3.66
C ARG A 489 -13.87 1.31 -3.68
N TYR A 490 -13.45 0.35 -4.48
CA TYR A 490 -14.09 -0.94 -4.64
C TYR A 490 -13.19 -2.03 -4.09
N LEU A 491 -13.74 -2.86 -3.22
CA LEU A 491 -13.08 -4.08 -2.74
C LEU A 491 -13.25 -5.19 -3.78
N ARG A 492 -12.38 -6.19 -3.74
CA ARG A 492 -12.53 -7.41 -4.53
C ARG A 492 -13.90 -8.05 -4.27
N GLY A 493 -14.56 -8.49 -5.33
CA GLY A 493 -15.94 -9.00 -5.30
C GLY A 493 -17.02 -7.90 -5.31
N LYS A 494 -16.62 -6.62 -5.42
CA LYS A 494 -17.54 -5.46 -5.37
C LYS A 494 -17.38 -4.49 -6.53
N TYR A 495 -16.55 -4.82 -7.53
CA TYR A 495 -16.45 -4.00 -8.74
C TYR A 495 -17.78 -4.00 -9.51
N PRO A 496 -18.14 -2.88 -10.17
CA PRO A 496 -19.34 -2.81 -11.02
C PRO A 496 -19.32 -3.85 -12.13
N ASP A 497 -20.51 -4.23 -12.59
CA ASP A 497 -20.69 -5.16 -13.71
C ASP A 497 -20.90 -4.42 -15.05
N GLU A 498 -21.01 -3.08 -15.01
CA GLU A 498 -21.23 -2.24 -16.18
C GLU A 498 -20.06 -1.28 -16.38
N LEU A 499 -19.73 -1.00 -17.65
CA LEU A 499 -18.68 -0.06 -18.02
C LEU A 499 -18.96 1.34 -17.44
N GLN A 500 -18.04 1.78 -16.60
CA GLN A 500 -18.13 3.08 -15.96
C GLN A 500 -17.88 4.22 -16.97
N PRO A 501 -18.33 5.47 -16.66
CA PRO A 501 -18.25 6.61 -17.57
C PRO A 501 -16.82 7.23 -17.58
N PHE A 502 -15.81 6.42 -17.96
CA PHE A 502 -14.47 6.92 -18.18
C PHE A 502 -14.46 8.02 -19.25
N PHE A 503 -13.56 8.98 -19.09
CA PHE A 503 -13.40 10.15 -19.96
C PHE A 503 -14.61 11.09 -19.98
N ASP A 504 -15.43 11.04 -18.93
CA ASP A 504 -16.51 12.01 -18.69
C ASP A 504 -16.12 12.93 -17.50
N PRO A 505 -15.68 14.17 -17.75
CA PRO A 505 -15.31 15.10 -16.69
C PRO A 505 -16.47 15.43 -15.73
N ALA A 506 -17.72 15.39 -16.23
CA ALA A 506 -18.90 15.66 -15.40
C ALA A 506 -19.21 14.55 -14.38
N LYS A 507 -18.61 13.38 -14.55
CA LYS A 507 -18.74 12.21 -13.67
C LYS A 507 -17.50 11.91 -12.85
N SER A 508 -16.51 12.81 -12.89
CA SER A 508 -15.20 12.60 -12.30
C SER A 508 -14.83 13.71 -11.33
N VAL A 509 -13.93 13.42 -10.40
CA VAL A 509 -13.32 14.41 -9.51
C VAL A 509 -11.80 14.36 -9.67
N LEU A 510 -11.17 15.53 -9.76
CA LEU A 510 -9.72 15.68 -9.90
C LEU A 510 -9.03 15.87 -8.55
N GLN A 511 -9.75 16.41 -7.59
CA GLN A 511 -9.29 16.67 -6.22
C GLN A 511 -10.50 16.89 -5.32
N PHE A 512 -10.27 16.88 -4.03
CA PHE A 512 -11.28 17.24 -3.03
C PHE A 512 -10.96 18.60 -2.43
N ASP A 513 -11.99 19.36 -2.07
CA ASP A 513 -11.84 20.62 -1.32
C ASP A 513 -11.63 20.36 0.18
N ALA A 514 -12.14 19.23 0.67
CA ALA A 514 -11.98 18.75 2.05
C ALA A 514 -12.09 17.23 2.08
N ILE A 515 -11.62 16.61 3.15
CA ILE A 515 -11.82 15.17 3.39
C ILE A 515 -13.33 14.89 3.42
N PRO A 516 -13.85 13.91 2.64
CA PRO A 516 -15.26 13.53 2.69
C PRO A 516 -15.72 13.20 4.10
N ALA A 517 -16.94 13.64 4.45
CA ALA A 517 -17.45 13.54 5.82
C ALA A 517 -17.45 12.10 6.37
N GLN A 518 -17.72 11.11 5.51
CA GLN A 518 -17.70 9.69 5.89
C GLN A 518 -16.29 9.14 6.20
N ASP A 519 -15.24 9.87 5.85
CA ASP A 519 -13.84 9.51 6.06
C ASP A 519 -13.20 10.34 7.19
N LEU A 520 -13.93 11.30 7.73
CA LEU A 520 -13.48 12.06 8.88
C LEU A 520 -13.41 11.16 10.12
N VAL A 521 -12.33 11.31 10.85
CA VAL A 521 -12.09 10.63 12.13
C VAL A 521 -12.25 11.63 13.25
N GLY A 522 -12.92 11.24 14.31
CA GLY A 522 -13.06 12.08 15.50
C GLY A 522 -14.17 13.11 15.39
N PRO A 523 -13.99 14.29 15.99
CA PRO A 523 -12.76 14.81 16.63
C PRO A 523 -12.46 14.17 17.99
N TYR A 524 -11.22 13.72 18.16
CA TYR A 524 -10.74 13.23 19.46
C TYR A 524 -9.83 14.27 20.10
N PRO A 525 -10.00 14.59 21.41
CA PRO A 525 -9.07 15.46 22.10
C PRO A 525 -7.71 14.77 22.25
N CYS A 526 -6.64 15.51 22.04
CA CYS A 526 -5.29 15.06 22.38
C CYS A 526 -5.02 15.42 23.85
N VAL A 527 -5.02 14.44 24.72
CA VAL A 527 -4.77 14.64 26.16
C VAL A 527 -3.26 14.58 26.38
N ASP A 528 -2.69 15.53 27.14
CA ASP A 528 -1.26 15.62 27.46
C ASP A 528 -0.32 15.70 26.24
N CYS A 529 -0.83 16.18 25.12
CA CYS A 529 -0.03 16.37 23.92
C CYS A 529 0.73 17.72 23.96
N PRO A 530 1.84 17.86 23.22
CA PRO A 530 2.51 19.14 23.04
C PRO A 530 1.58 20.23 22.51
N SER A 531 0.62 19.87 21.65
CA SER A 531 -0.42 20.79 21.12
C SER A 531 -1.32 21.38 22.20
N THR A 532 -1.46 20.72 23.35
CA THR A 532 -2.30 21.15 24.49
C THR A 532 -1.48 21.72 25.66
N GLY A 533 -0.17 21.94 25.47
CA GLY A 533 0.74 22.42 26.52
C GLY A 533 1.34 21.31 27.39
N GLY A 534 1.18 20.05 27.02
CA GLY A 534 1.85 18.90 27.64
C GLY A 534 3.37 18.96 27.48
N SER A 535 4.11 18.48 28.47
CA SER A 535 5.58 18.40 28.38
C SER A 535 5.99 17.20 27.51
N GLN A 536 6.95 17.41 26.61
CA GLN A 536 7.56 16.30 25.88
C GLN A 536 8.40 15.45 26.84
N SER A 537 8.11 14.14 26.93
CA SER A 537 9.11 13.20 27.41
C SER A 537 10.18 13.06 26.32
N PRO A 538 11.47 13.31 26.61
CA PRO A 538 12.51 13.10 25.61
C PRO A 538 12.52 11.63 25.21
N ALA A 539 12.31 11.35 23.92
CA ALA A 539 12.58 10.02 23.37
C ALA A 539 14.04 9.69 23.68
N SER A 540 14.25 8.57 24.38
CA SER A 540 15.59 8.12 24.73
C SER A 540 16.35 7.74 23.46
N ALA A 541 17.19 8.66 22.99
CA ALA A 541 18.17 8.41 21.94
C ALA A 541 19.50 8.07 22.63
N SER A 542 19.91 6.82 22.56
CA SER A 542 21.25 6.38 22.90
C SER A 542 22.04 6.09 21.61
#